data_2f4bcc60e7afbc753d9d939966792043
#
_entry.id   2f4bcc60e7afbc753d9d939966792043
#
_cell.length_a   1.000
_cell.length_b   1.000
_cell.length_c   1.000
_cell.angle_alpha   90.00
_cell.angle_beta   90.00
_cell.angle_gamma   90.00
#
_symmetry.space_group_name_H-M   'P 1'
#
loop_
_entity.id
_entity.type
_entity.pdbx_description
1 polymer ?
#
loop_
_entity_poly.entity_id
_entity_poly.type
_entity_poly.pdbx_seq_one_letter_code
_entity_poly.pdbx_strand_id
1 'polypeptide(L)'
;MTRTTEQLADVVIKFAGDSGDGMQLTGTQFTNNTAMLGIDLATFPDFPAEIRAPQGTVPGVSGYQLRFSSDRVFTPGDACDVLVAMNAAALKVNVKSLKKGGKIIANIDGFDAKNLRLANYPEGENPLENDSLTNYEVIRMDVTKMTREALKD
;
A
#
# COMPACT_ATOMS: atom_id res chain seq x y z
N MET A 1 -2.83 23.14 10.59
CA MET A 1 -3.19 22.61 9.26
C MET A 1 -4.68 22.38 9.22
N THR A 2 -5.38 23.01 8.29
CA THR A 2 -6.82 22.80 8.11
C THR A 2 -7.01 21.43 7.44
N ARG A 3 -7.70 20.51 8.10
CA ARG A 3 -8.04 19.20 7.49
C ARG A 3 -9.15 19.44 6.47
N THR A 4 -8.89 19.08 5.22
CA THR A 4 -9.91 19.03 4.18
C THR A 4 -10.59 17.67 4.28
N THR A 5 -11.92 17.65 4.44
CA THR A 5 -12.71 16.42 4.44
C THR A 5 -13.26 16.23 3.03
N GLU A 6 -12.98 15.09 2.42
CA GLU A 6 -13.52 14.67 1.15
C GLU A 6 -14.50 13.52 1.38
N GLN A 7 -15.69 13.59 0.79
CA GLN A 7 -16.69 12.53 0.87
C GLN A 7 -16.65 11.72 -0.41
N LEU A 8 -16.27 10.44 -0.31
CA LEU A 8 -16.17 9.52 -1.43
C LEU A 8 -17.24 8.43 -1.29
N ALA A 9 -17.93 8.12 -2.38
CA ALA A 9 -18.95 7.07 -2.42
C ALA A 9 -18.34 5.68 -2.60
N ASP A 10 -17.16 5.58 -3.22
CA ASP A 10 -16.47 4.34 -3.56
C ASP A 10 -14.95 4.55 -3.45
N VAL A 11 -14.26 3.66 -2.76
CA VAL A 11 -12.81 3.74 -2.56
C VAL A 11 -12.19 2.35 -2.65
N VAL A 12 -11.08 2.25 -3.36
CA VAL A 12 -10.24 1.06 -3.45
C VAL A 12 -8.89 1.34 -2.81
N ILE A 13 -8.54 0.60 -1.78
CA ILE A 13 -7.23 0.66 -1.11
C ILE A 13 -6.47 -0.63 -1.39
N LYS A 14 -5.20 -0.52 -1.76
CA LYS A 14 -4.28 -1.66 -1.86
C LYS A 14 -3.15 -1.51 -0.86
N PHE A 15 -3.02 -2.48 0.03
CA PHE A 15 -1.88 -2.65 0.93
C PHE A 15 -0.87 -3.54 0.23
N ALA A 16 0.40 -3.17 0.21
CA ALA A 16 1.46 -3.95 -0.43
C ALA A 16 2.77 -3.88 0.37
N GLY A 17 3.41 -5.03 0.51
CA GLY A 17 4.67 -5.20 1.25
C GLY A 17 5.25 -6.58 0.99
N ASP A 18 6.22 -7.00 1.77
CA ASP A 18 6.70 -8.39 1.74
C ASP A 18 5.70 -9.34 2.40
N SER A 19 5.79 -10.62 2.09
CA SER A 19 4.94 -11.65 2.70
C SER A 19 5.01 -11.68 4.23
N GLY A 20 6.14 -11.23 4.80
CA GLY A 20 6.37 -11.12 6.25
C GLY A 20 5.85 -9.83 6.90
N ASP A 21 5.46 -8.83 6.12
CA ASP A 21 5.03 -7.51 6.63
C ASP A 21 3.58 -7.52 7.18
N GLY A 22 2.91 -8.66 7.16
CA GLY A 22 1.55 -8.80 7.67
C GLY A 22 0.47 -8.15 6.81
N MET A 23 0.68 -8.02 5.49
CA MET A 23 -0.27 -7.36 4.58
C MET A 23 -1.65 -8.00 4.60
N GLN A 24 -1.70 -9.33 4.66
CA GLN A 24 -2.96 -10.08 4.75
C GLN A 24 -3.69 -9.81 6.09
N LEU A 25 -2.94 -9.74 7.19
CA LEU A 25 -3.49 -9.42 8.51
C LEU A 25 -4.00 -7.98 8.56
N THR A 26 -3.20 -7.03 8.09
CA THR A 26 -3.57 -5.61 8.04
C THR A 26 -4.83 -5.39 7.21
N GLY A 27 -4.88 -5.98 6.02
CA GLY A 27 -6.05 -5.92 5.13
C GLY A 27 -7.29 -6.53 5.78
N THR A 28 -7.16 -7.71 6.41
CA THR A 28 -8.27 -8.37 7.10
C THR A 28 -8.79 -7.55 8.28
N GLN A 29 -7.91 -6.96 9.10
CA GLN A 29 -8.32 -6.11 10.22
C GLN A 29 -9.01 -4.83 9.73
N PHE A 30 -8.49 -4.22 8.66
CA PHE A 30 -9.14 -3.06 8.04
C PHE A 30 -10.52 -3.42 7.49
N THR A 31 -10.65 -4.57 6.83
CA THR A 31 -11.92 -5.12 6.32
C THR A 31 -12.95 -5.30 7.45
N ASN A 32 -12.54 -5.93 8.55
CA ASN A 32 -13.42 -6.17 9.69
C ASN A 32 -13.95 -4.85 10.29
N ASN A 33 -13.06 -3.86 10.46
CA ASN A 33 -13.46 -2.55 10.96
C ASN A 33 -14.42 -1.83 10.01
N THR A 34 -14.18 -1.92 8.69
CA THR A 34 -15.06 -1.32 7.67
C THR A 34 -16.43 -2.01 7.63
N ALA A 35 -16.46 -3.34 7.74
CA ALA A 35 -17.70 -4.11 7.78
C ALA A 35 -18.60 -3.74 8.97
N MET A 36 -18.01 -3.40 10.11
CA MET A 36 -18.76 -2.94 11.29
C MET A 36 -19.50 -1.62 11.07
N LEU A 37 -19.12 -0.83 10.07
CA LEU A 37 -19.80 0.41 9.68
C LEU A 37 -21.03 0.17 8.78
N GLY A 38 -21.31 -1.09 8.41
CA GLY A 38 -22.44 -1.45 7.54
C GLY A 38 -22.24 -1.04 6.06
N ILE A 39 -21.01 -0.81 5.66
CA ILE A 39 -20.62 -0.46 4.29
C ILE A 39 -20.39 -1.74 3.50
N ASP A 40 -20.86 -1.80 2.25
CA ASP A 40 -20.63 -2.95 1.37
C ASP A 40 -19.16 -2.98 0.91
N LEU A 41 -18.58 -4.20 0.82
CA LEU A 41 -17.16 -4.35 0.55
C LEU A 41 -16.84 -5.61 -0.27
N ALA A 42 -15.73 -5.57 -1.00
CA ALA A 42 -15.11 -6.72 -1.65
C ALA A 42 -13.60 -6.70 -1.42
N THR A 43 -13.01 -7.87 -1.24
CA THR A 43 -11.58 -8.03 -0.94
C THR A 43 -10.90 -8.94 -1.95
N PHE A 44 -9.61 -8.71 -2.16
CA PHE A 44 -8.75 -9.53 -3.00
C PHE A 44 -7.38 -9.68 -2.34
N PRO A 45 -7.08 -10.84 -1.72
CA PRO A 45 -5.74 -11.17 -1.27
C PRO A 45 -4.84 -11.46 -2.48
N ASP A 46 -3.66 -10.83 -2.49
CA ASP A 46 -2.66 -10.96 -3.56
C ASP A 46 -1.40 -11.57 -2.95
N PHE A 47 -1.13 -12.83 -3.28
CA PHE A 47 -0.02 -13.59 -2.72
C PHE A 47 1.23 -13.41 -3.58
N PRO A 48 2.45 -13.52 -3.00
CA PRO A 48 3.68 -13.36 -3.74
C PRO A 48 3.82 -14.38 -4.87
N ALA A 49 4.41 -13.96 -5.97
CA ALA A 49 4.67 -14.83 -7.11
C ALA A 49 5.64 -15.97 -6.76
N GLU A 50 6.51 -15.75 -5.78
CA GLU A 50 7.46 -16.73 -5.26
C GLU A 50 7.35 -16.82 -3.73
N ILE A 51 6.95 -17.99 -3.21
CA ILE A 51 6.60 -18.22 -1.80
C ILE A 51 7.79 -17.99 -0.85
N ARG A 52 9.02 -18.19 -1.32
CA ARG A 52 10.26 -18.06 -0.53
C ARG A 52 11.21 -17.01 -1.09
N ALA A 53 10.68 -16.01 -1.78
CA ALA A 53 11.50 -14.91 -2.26
C ALA A 53 12.16 -14.17 -1.09
N PRO A 54 13.40 -13.69 -1.24
CA PRO A 54 14.02 -12.83 -0.24
C PRO A 54 13.22 -11.55 -0.02
N GLN A 55 13.21 -11.05 1.21
CA GLN A 55 12.54 -9.79 1.56
C GLN A 55 13.08 -8.62 0.74
N GLY A 56 12.20 -7.71 0.36
CA GLY A 56 12.52 -6.52 -0.42
C GLY A 56 12.64 -6.78 -1.93
N THR A 57 12.44 -8.03 -2.39
CA THR A 57 12.50 -8.37 -3.82
C THR A 57 11.14 -8.35 -4.48
N VAL A 58 11.13 -8.04 -5.78
CA VAL A 58 9.90 -7.95 -6.59
C VAL A 58 9.05 -9.25 -6.54
N PRO A 59 9.61 -10.47 -6.65
CA PRO A 59 8.83 -11.70 -6.57
C PRO A 59 8.19 -11.98 -5.21
N GLY A 60 8.71 -11.38 -4.14
CA GLY A 60 8.24 -11.56 -2.75
C GLY A 60 7.12 -10.62 -2.33
N VAL A 61 6.68 -9.74 -3.22
CA VAL A 61 5.63 -8.77 -2.91
C VAL A 61 4.29 -9.47 -2.70
N SER A 62 3.69 -9.22 -1.55
CA SER A 62 2.33 -9.61 -1.17
C SER A 62 1.44 -8.37 -1.13
N GLY A 63 0.17 -8.54 -1.37
CA GLY A 63 -0.78 -7.44 -1.33
C GLY A 63 -2.15 -7.87 -0.82
N TYR A 64 -2.94 -6.87 -0.46
CA TYR A 64 -4.34 -7.04 -0.10
C TYR A 64 -5.12 -5.84 -0.61
N GLN A 65 -6.08 -6.08 -1.48
CA GLN A 65 -6.94 -5.03 -2.03
C GLN A 65 -8.30 -5.08 -1.36
N LEU A 66 -8.80 -3.93 -0.96
CA LEU A 66 -10.11 -3.73 -0.37
C LEU A 66 -10.83 -2.62 -1.12
N ARG A 67 -12.01 -2.92 -1.62
CA ARG A 67 -12.98 -1.96 -2.13
C ARG A 67 -14.13 -1.84 -1.17
N PHE A 68 -14.55 -0.64 -0.86
CA PHE A 68 -15.74 -0.37 -0.06
C PHE A 68 -16.51 0.82 -0.65
N SER A 69 -17.84 0.73 -0.56
CA SER A 69 -18.74 1.68 -1.20
C SER A 69 -20.03 1.83 -0.40
N SER A 70 -20.66 2.99 -0.53
CA SER A 70 -22.04 3.22 -0.08
C SER A 70 -23.07 2.43 -0.89
N ASP A 71 -22.69 2.03 -2.11
CA ASP A 71 -23.51 1.20 -3.00
C ASP A 71 -23.03 -0.27 -2.98
N ARG A 72 -23.79 -1.16 -3.61
CA ARG A 72 -23.39 -2.57 -3.73
C ARG A 72 -22.09 -2.77 -4.49
N VAL A 73 -21.21 -3.57 -3.91
CA VAL A 73 -19.90 -3.92 -4.49
C VAL A 73 -19.92 -5.37 -4.97
N PHE A 74 -19.60 -5.59 -6.24
CA PHE A 74 -19.56 -6.93 -6.85
C PHE A 74 -18.13 -7.42 -7.15
N THR A 75 -17.17 -6.50 -7.21
CA THR A 75 -15.77 -6.81 -7.55
C THR A 75 -14.81 -5.99 -6.69
N PRO A 76 -13.60 -6.47 -6.42
CA PRO A 76 -12.58 -5.71 -5.68
C PRO A 76 -12.00 -4.52 -6.46
N GLY A 77 -12.38 -4.34 -7.74
CA GLY A 77 -11.90 -3.29 -8.64
C GLY A 77 -10.55 -3.60 -9.28
N ASP A 78 -10.29 -3.00 -10.44
CA ASP A 78 -9.05 -3.21 -11.22
C ASP A 78 -7.94 -2.23 -10.85
N ALA A 79 -8.30 -1.02 -10.43
CA ALA A 79 -7.37 0.04 -10.05
C ALA A 79 -7.68 0.57 -8.66
N CYS A 80 -6.64 0.92 -7.90
CA CYS A 80 -6.81 1.47 -6.57
C CYS A 80 -6.75 3.00 -6.56
N ASP A 81 -7.43 3.61 -5.58
CA ASP A 81 -7.38 5.04 -5.29
C ASP A 81 -6.24 5.37 -4.34
N VAL A 82 -5.92 4.42 -3.45
CA VAL A 82 -4.85 4.52 -2.47
C VAL A 82 -3.97 3.28 -2.51
N LEU A 83 -2.65 3.48 -2.61
CA LEU A 83 -1.64 2.45 -2.47
C LEU A 83 -0.84 2.67 -1.18
N VAL A 84 -0.89 1.71 -0.28
CA VAL A 84 -0.01 1.66 0.89
C VAL A 84 1.18 0.77 0.55
N ALA A 85 2.36 1.35 0.41
CA ALA A 85 3.59 0.65 0.02
C ALA A 85 4.56 0.60 1.20
N MET A 86 4.81 -0.59 1.72
CA MET A 86 5.70 -0.82 2.86
C MET A 86 7.18 -0.77 2.48
N ASN A 87 7.51 -1.00 1.21
CA ASN A 87 8.88 -0.95 0.69
C ASN A 87 8.93 -0.62 -0.81
N ALA A 88 10.14 -0.44 -1.32
CA ALA A 88 10.40 -0.07 -2.71
C ALA A 88 9.90 -1.11 -3.74
N ALA A 89 9.99 -2.41 -3.43
CA ALA A 89 9.48 -3.48 -4.29
C ALA A 89 7.96 -3.44 -4.40
N ALA A 90 7.27 -3.24 -3.27
CA ALA A 90 5.82 -3.10 -3.21
C ALA A 90 5.32 -1.91 -4.04
N LEU A 91 6.00 -0.76 -3.95
CA LEU A 91 5.70 0.40 -4.79
C LEU A 91 5.89 0.07 -6.27
N LYS A 92 7.05 -0.49 -6.64
CA LYS A 92 7.39 -0.80 -8.05
C LYS A 92 6.39 -1.72 -8.72
N VAL A 93 5.94 -2.75 -8.01
CA VAL A 93 4.97 -3.73 -8.55
C VAL A 93 3.59 -3.11 -8.72
N ASN A 94 3.15 -2.29 -7.76
CA ASN A 94 1.76 -1.91 -7.64
C ASN A 94 1.42 -0.49 -8.13
N VAL A 95 2.40 0.39 -8.34
CA VAL A 95 2.15 1.78 -8.77
C VAL A 95 1.36 1.86 -10.08
N LYS A 96 1.52 0.88 -10.97
CA LYS A 96 0.79 0.80 -12.26
C LYS A 96 -0.71 0.55 -12.11
N SER A 97 -1.15 0.01 -10.97
CA SER A 97 -2.56 -0.21 -10.65
C SER A 97 -3.19 0.98 -9.91
N LEU A 98 -2.41 2.01 -9.59
CA LEU A 98 -2.91 3.21 -8.95
C LEU A 98 -3.50 4.16 -10.00
N LYS A 99 -4.70 4.66 -9.73
CA LYS A 99 -5.36 5.65 -10.59
C LYS A 99 -4.52 6.94 -10.65
N LYS A 100 -4.55 7.64 -11.79
CA LYS A 100 -3.92 8.96 -11.91
C LYS A 100 -4.50 9.93 -10.87
N GLY A 101 -3.64 10.67 -10.18
CA GLY A 101 -4.04 11.53 -9.07
C GLY A 101 -4.31 10.78 -7.76
N GLY A 102 -4.14 9.46 -7.75
CA GLY A 102 -4.29 8.64 -6.55
C GLY A 102 -3.23 8.94 -5.49
N LYS A 103 -3.43 8.37 -4.29
CA LYS A 103 -2.57 8.61 -3.12
C LYS A 103 -1.63 7.43 -2.89
N ILE A 104 -0.36 7.73 -2.61
CA ILE A 104 0.64 6.75 -2.18
C ILE A 104 0.98 7.03 -0.72
N ILE A 105 0.75 6.06 0.16
CA ILE A 105 1.26 6.09 1.53
C ILE A 105 2.50 5.20 1.56
N ALA A 106 3.68 5.79 1.66
CA ALA A 106 4.95 5.07 1.62
C ALA A 106 5.59 5.03 3.01
N ASN A 107 5.95 3.81 3.47
CA ASN A 107 6.79 3.64 4.65
C ASN A 107 8.24 3.96 4.31
N ILE A 108 8.76 5.09 4.80
CA ILE A 108 10.09 5.59 4.41
C ILE A 108 11.24 4.62 4.75
N ASP A 109 11.14 3.83 5.81
CA ASP A 109 12.12 2.82 6.19
C ASP A 109 12.33 1.74 5.11
N GLY A 110 11.33 1.51 4.26
CA GLY A 110 11.38 0.54 3.18
C GLY A 110 12.06 1.06 1.89
N PHE A 111 12.69 2.24 1.92
CA PHE A 111 13.28 2.89 0.74
C PHE A 111 14.76 3.25 0.92
N ASP A 112 15.48 2.54 1.77
CA ASP A 112 16.92 2.65 1.90
C ASP A 112 17.65 2.09 0.65
N ALA A 113 18.94 2.35 0.52
CA ALA A 113 19.76 1.92 -0.62
C ALA A 113 19.75 0.39 -0.83
N LYS A 114 19.62 -0.40 0.25
CA LYS A 114 19.52 -1.86 0.18
C LYS A 114 18.18 -2.27 -0.44
N ASN A 115 17.07 -1.73 0.06
CA ASN A 115 15.71 -2.04 -0.42
C ASN A 115 15.52 -1.59 -1.88
N LEU A 116 16.03 -0.42 -2.25
CA LEU A 116 16.00 0.07 -3.63
C LEU A 116 16.74 -0.89 -4.58
N ARG A 117 17.94 -1.35 -4.20
CA ARG A 117 18.71 -2.33 -4.99
C ARG A 117 17.98 -3.68 -5.11
N LEU A 118 17.41 -4.20 -4.02
CA LEU A 118 16.65 -5.47 -4.04
C LEU A 118 15.40 -5.36 -4.91
N ALA A 119 14.77 -4.19 -4.95
CA ALA A 119 13.65 -3.89 -5.84
C ALA A 119 14.08 -3.59 -7.30
N ASN A 120 15.38 -3.73 -7.64
CA ASN A 120 15.93 -3.45 -8.96
C ASN A 120 15.69 -2.00 -9.44
N TYR A 121 15.80 -1.02 -8.56
CA TYR A 121 15.96 0.38 -8.96
C TYR A 121 17.41 0.64 -9.37
N PRO A 122 17.65 1.54 -10.35
CA PRO A 122 19.00 1.96 -10.70
C PRO A 122 19.73 2.55 -9.49
N GLU A 123 21.06 2.43 -9.47
CA GLU A 123 21.88 2.97 -8.39
C GLU A 123 21.71 4.47 -8.27
N GLY A 124 21.47 4.95 -7.07
CA GLY A 124 21.23 6.38 -6.78
C GLY A 124 19.83 6.88 -7.11
N GLU A 125 18.92 6.05 -7.62
CA GLU A 125 17.54 6.43 -7.88
C GLU A 125 16.62 6.04 -6.73
N ASN A 126 15.94 7.04 -6.15
CA ASN A 126 14.87 6.84 -5.18
C ASN A 126 13.56 7.44 -5.72
N PRO A 127 12.52 6.64 -5.96
CA PRO A 127 11.26 7.13 -6.50
C PRO A 127 10.53 8.11 -5.58
N LEU A 128 10.85 8.11 -4.28
CA LEU A 128 10.31 9.09 -3.35
C LEU A 128 11.00 10.46 -3.43
N GLU A 129 12.15 10.56 -4.08
CA GLU A 129 13.00 11.77 -4.13
C GLU A 129 13.13 12.36 -5.54
N ASN A 130 12.70 11.60 -6.56
CA ASN A 130 12.71 12.04 -7.95
C ASN A 130 11.30 12.34 -8.47
N ASP A 131 11.21 12.79 -9.73
CA ASP A 131 9.93 13.20 -10.35
C ASP A 131 9.06 12.03 -10.86
N SER A 132 9.42 10.77 -10.58
CA SER A 132 8.71 9.60 -11.11
C SER A 132 7.26 9.47 -10.59
N LEU A 133 6.98 10.07 -9.44
CA LEU A 133 5.66 10.02 -8.77
C LEU A 133 4.89 11.34 -8.82
N THR A 134 5.25 12.28 -9.69
CA THR A 134 4.60 13.61 -9.79
C THR A 134 3.11 13.56 -10.13
N ASN A 135 2.63 12.46 -10.73
CA ASN A 135 1.22 12.24 -11.03
C ASN A 135 0.39 11.76 -9.82
N TYR A 136 1.00 11.61 -8.66
CA TYR A 136 0.39 11.06 -7.46
C TYR A 136 0.61 11.96 -6.26
N GLU A 137 -0.29 11.89 -5.29
CA GLU A 137 -0.09 12.50 -3.96
C GLU A 137 0.71 11.53 -3.09
N VAL A 138 1.96 11.87 -2.75
CA VAL A 138 2.85 11.01 -1.95
C VAL A 138 2.85 11.44 -0.50
N ILE A 139 2.37 10.57 0.38
CA ILE A 139 2.37 10.72 1.83
C ILE A 139 3.47 9.82 2.40
N ARG A 140 4.52 10.44 2.96
CA ARG A 140 5.66 9.73 3.57
C ARG A 140 5.37 9.50 5.04
N MET A 141 5.47 8.25 5.49
CA MET A 141 5.22 7.84 6.88
C MET A 141 6.35 6.97 7.39
N ASP A 142 6.80 7.22 8.61
CA ASP A 142 7.71 6.33 9.33
C ASP A 142 6.88 5.33 10.15
N VAL A 143 6.37 4.30 9.47
CA VAL A 143 5.52 3.29 10.09
C VAL A 143 6.26 2.51 11.17
N THR A 144 7.54 2.23 10.95
CA THR A 144 8.38 1.51 11.92
C THR A 144 8.53 2.29 13.22
N LYS A 145 8.79 3.58 13.13
CA LYS A 145 8.89 4.45 14.31
C LYS A 145 7.55 4.56 15.03
N MET A 146 6.47 4.79 14.29
CA MET A 146 5.12 4.87 14.86
C MET A 146 4.74 3.59 15.61
N THR A 147 5.04 2.42 15.05
CA THR A 147 4.80 1.12 15.69
C THR A 147 5.62 0.96 16.96
N ARG A 148 6.91 1.32 16.92
CA ARG A 148 7.78 1.26 18.11
C ARG A 148 7.33 2.21 19.23
N GLU A 149 6.83 3.39 18.86
CA GLU A 149 6.30 4.36 19.83
C GLU A 149 4.99 3.86 20.46
N ALA A 150 4.09 3.28 19.68
CA ALA A 150 2.84 2.70 20.17
C ALA A 150 3.01 1.49 21.09
N LEU A 151 4.16 0.80 21.03
CA LEU A 151 4.46 -0.38 21.87
C LEU A 151 5.26 -0.03 23.15
N LYS A 152 5.52 1.24 23.41
CA LYS A 152 6.30 1.69 24.58
C LYS A 152 5.43 2.01 25.82
N ASP A 153 4.12 1.96 25.69
CA ASP A 153 3.16 2.22 26.77
C ASP A 153 2.73 0.94 27.50
#